data_36e074db7f306604335e891000026fd7
#
_entry.id   36e074db7f306604335e891000026fd7
#
_cell.length_a   1.000
_cell.length_b   1.000
_cell.length_c   1.000
_cell.angle_alpha   90.00
_cell.angle_beta   90.00
_cell.angle_gamma   90.00
#
_symmetry.space_group_name_H-M   'P 1'
#
loop_
_entity.id
_entity.type
_entity.pdbx_description
1 polymer ?
#
loop_
_entity_poly.entity_id
_entity_poly.type
_entity_poly.pdbx_seq_one_letter_code
_entity_poly.pdbx_strand_id
1 'polypeptide(L)'
;MLVNYIQSIMLMVLQIICCKIFFESFAEKKSENNWKNCGIILGTVICGYIIALLFYDQFVLKQVLVIIVIAIFMDLYFKIHLKKAIILSLLFQALLLSVDYFTLWLNVSLFHSVAEINKSHFWGGSLITVLGNIILFLVVLLIRKKIGGESSDVLRSTDWLRFIFFPLFTIFTVIALMITSGSIENQKKENVFLVIALCLAGMNIVVFYICLLYTSPSPRD
;
A
#
# COMPACT_ATOMS: atom_id res chain seq x y z
N MET A 1 1.89 11.52 24.34
CA MET A 1 0.73 10.72 23.93
C MET A 1 -0.07 11.38 22.80
N LEU A 2 -0.56 12.61 22.96
CA LEU A 2 -1.35 13.33 21.94
C LEU A 2 -0.64 13.47 20.58
N VAL A 3 0.66 13.79 20.58
CA VAL A 3 1.48 13.97 19.38
C VAL A 3 1.54 12.69 18.53
N ASN A 4 1.62 11.52 19.18
CA ASN A 4 1.65 10.22 18.48
C ASN A 4 0.33 9.93 17.76
N TYR A 5 -0.81 10.28 18.36
CA TYR A 5 -2.12 10.12 17.73
C TYR A 5 -2.28 11.05 16.52
N ILE A 6 -1.87 12.32 16.64
CA ILE A 6 -1.92 13.28 15.53
C ILE A 6 -1.05 12.80 14.37
N GLN A 7 0.18 12.35 14.65
CA GLN A 7 1.07 11.81 13.65
C GLN A 7 0.48 10.58 12.95
N SER A 8 -0.09 9.63 13.70
CA SER A 8 -0.73 8.44 13.12
C SER A 8 -1.90 8.80 12.20
N ILE A 9 -2.72 9.77 12.59
CA ILE A 9 -3.83 10.25 11.75
C ILE A 9 -3.28 10.92 10.48
N MET A 10 -2.27 11.77 10.58
CA MET A 10 -1.65 12.43 9.41
C MET A 10 -1.06 11.42 8.42
N LEU A 11 -0.36 10.39 8.91
CA LEU A 11 0.19 9.33 8.08
C LEU A 11 -0.92 8.54 7.38
N MET A 12 -1.99 8.21 8.10
CA MET A 12 -3.13 7.51 7.51
C MET A 12 -3.83 8.34 6.43
N VAL A 13 -4.02 9.64 6.66
CA VAL A 13 -4.57 10.56 5.64
C VAL A 13 -3.68 10.56 4.40
N LEU A 14 -2.36 10.63 4.56
CA LEU A 14 -1.40 10.59 3.45
C LEU A 14 -1.48 9.27 2.68
N GLN A 15 -1.55 8.13 3.38
CA GLN A 15 -1.70 6.82 2.76
C GLN A 15 -3.01 6.70 1.97
N ILE A 16 -4.13 7.22 2.48
CA ILE A 16 -5.40 7.22 1.75
C ILE A 16 -5.37 8.15 0.54
N ILE A 17 -4.67 9.28 0.62
CA ILE A 17 -4.44 10.15 -0.55
C ILE A 17 -3.59 9.41 -1.60
N CYS A 18 -2.52 8.73 -1.20
CA CYS A 18 -1.72 7.88 -2.10
C CYS A 18 -2.59 6.79 -2.75
N CYS A 19 -3.43 6.12 -1.97
CA CYS A 19 -4.37 5.13 -2.46
C CYS A 19 -5.32 5.71 -3.52
N LYS A 20 -5.91 6.87 -3.25
CA LYS A 20 -6.77 7.57 -4.21
C LYS A 20 -6.03 7.87 -5.51
N ILE A 21 -4.81 8.44 -5.45
CA ILE A 21 -4.00 8.76 -6.62
C ILE A 21 -3.65 7.49 -7.41
N PHE A 22 -3.35 6.38 -6.71
CA PHE A 22 -3.13 5.09 -7.31
C PHE A 22 -4.36 4.62 -8.10
N PHE A 23 -5.56 4.68 -7.52
CA PHE A 23 -6.80 4.32 -8.19
C PHE A 23 -7.15 5.25 -9.37
N GLU A 24 -6.84 6.54 -9.29
CA GLU A 24 -6.99 7.50 -10.39
C GLU A 24 -6.17 7.13 -11.64
N SER A 25 -5.14 6.29 -11.48
CA SER A 25 -4.36 5.79 -12.62
C SER A 25 -5.10 4.73 -13.43
N PHE A 26 -6.14 4.10 -12.87
CA PHE A 26 -6.85 2.95 -13.45
C PHE A 26 -8.35 3.15 -13.63
N ALA A 27 -8.90 4.23 -13.09
CA ALA A 27 -10.33 4.40 -13.03
C ALA A 27 -10.75 5.87 -13.01
N GLU A 28 -11.87 6.17 -13.65
CA GLU A 28 -12.51 7.49 -13.63
C GLU A 28 -13.36 7.68 -12.38
N LYS A 29 -13.51 8.92 -11.93
CA LYS A 29 -14.39 9.28 -10.81
C LYS A 29 -15.86 9.03 -11.17
N LYS A 30 -16.62 8.49 -10.21
CA LYS A 30 -18.05 8.21 -10.37
C LYS A 30 -18.91 9.48 -10.27
N SER A 31 -18.51 10.43 -9.43
CA SER A 31 -19.25 11.67 -9.17
C SER A 31 -18.34 12.89 -9.26
N GLU A 32 -18.85 13.95 -9.86
CA GLU A 32 -18.19 15.27 -9.88
C GLU A 32 -18.45 16.08 -8.60
N ASN A 33 -19.36 15.60 -7.73
CA ASN A 33 -19.71 16.30 -6.50
C ASN A 33 -18.57 16.18 -5.47
N ASN A 34 -17.85 17.27 -5.26
CA ASN A 34 -16.70 17.34 -4.35
C ASN A 34 -17.06 17.00 -2.89
N TRP A 35 -18.27 17.32 -2.42
CA TRP A 35 -18.70 17.02 -1.04
C TRP A 35 -18.89 15.52 -0.83
N LYS A 36 -19.49 14.81 -1.79
CA LYS A 36 -19.60 13.35 -1.73
C LYS A 36 -18.23 12.68 -1.74
N ASN A 37 -17.35 13.14 -2.63
CA ASN A 37 -15.99 12.61 -2.77
C ASN A 37 -15.16 12.84 -1.49
N CYS A 38 -15.27 14.01 -0.88
CA CYS A 38 -14.63 14.31 0.40
C CYS A 38 -15.18 13.41 1.52
N GLY A 39 -16.50 13.21 1.58
CA GLY A 39 -17.15 12.33 2.56
C GLY A 39 -16.69 10.87 2.45
N ILE A 40 -16.51 10.35 1.23
CA ILE A 40 -16.02 8.99 1.00
C ILE A 40 -14.57 8.85 1.51
N ILE A 41 -13.69 9.80 1.19
CA ILE A 41 -12.28 9.78 1.64
C ILE A 41 -12.22 9.88 3.17
N LEU A 42 -12.98 10.80 3.76
CA LEU A 42 -13.04 10.95 5.22
C LEU A 42 -13.56 9.67 5.90
N GLY A 43 -14.61 9.06 5.34
CA GLY A 43 -15.13 7.78 5.80
C GLY A 43 -14.07 6.67 5.75
N THR A 44 -13.27 6.60 4.68
CA THR A 44 -12.17 5.64 4.56
C THR A 44 -11.13 5.84 5.67
N VAL A 45 -10.74 7.09 5.94
CA VAL A 45 -9.79 7.44 7.01
C VAL A 45 -10.34 7.03 8.37
N ILE A 46 -11.60 7.38 8.66
CA ILE A 46 -12.23 7.07 9.96
C ILE A 46 -12.33 5.55 10.15
N CYS A 47 -12.84 4.81 9.16
CA CYS A 47 -12.95 3.36 9.25
C CYS A 47 -11.57 2.69 9.39
N GLY A 48 -10.58 3.13 8.61
CA GLY A 48 -9.22 2.62 8.73
C GLY A 48 -8.61 2.88 10.12
N TYR A 49 -8.84 4.06 10.68
CA TYR A 49 -8.35 4.41 12.02
C TYR A 49 -9.03 3.58 13.12
N ILE A 50 -10.34 3.37 13.04
CA ILE A 50 -11.08 2.50 13.96
C ILE A 50 -10.55 1.07 13.90
N ILE A 51 -10.32 0.52 12.69
CA ILE A 51 -9.74 -0.82 12.52
C ILE A 51 -8.34 -0.87 13.14
N ALA A 52 -7.52 0.14 12.93
CA ALA A 52 -6.17 0.20 13.49
C ALA A 52 -6.16 0.20 15.02
N LEU A 53 -7.16 0.84 15.66
CA LEU A 53 -7.32 0.85 17.12
C LEU A 53 -7.87 -0.46 17.66
N LEU A 54 -8.92 -1.00 17.03
CA LEU A 54 -9.61 -2.20 17.53
C LEU A 54 -8.78 -3.47 17.36
N PHE A 55 -7.98 -3.55 16.27
CA PHE A 55 -7.18 -4.74 15.92
C PHE A 55 -5.68 -4.48 16.04
N TYR A 56 -5.27 -3.71 17.05
CA TYR A 56 -3.86 -3.35 17.25
C TYR A 56 -2.96 -4.59 17.36
N ASP A 57 -3.38 -5.60 18.11
CA ASP A 57 -2.61 -6.83 18.35
C ASP A 57 -2.76 -7.88 17.25
N GLN A 58 -3.76 -7.72 16.36
CA GLN A 58 -4.08 -8.71 15.32
C GLN A 58 -3.67 -8.18 13.94
N PHE A 59 -2.37 -8.18 13.67
CA PHE A 59 -1.80 -7.59 12.46
C PHE A 59 -2.44 -8.11 11.18
N VAL A 60 -2.56 -9.44 11.02
CA VAL A 60 -3.12 -10.08 9.80
C VAL A 60 -4.58 -9.69 9.59
N LEU A 61 -5.40 -9.80 10.63
CA LEU A 61 -6.82 -9.46 10.55
C LEU A 61 -7.03 -7.97 10.22
N LYS A 62 -6.22 -7.10 10.82
CA LYS A 62 -6.21 -5.67 10.51
C LYS A 62 -5.95 -5.43 9.02
N GLN A 63 -4.96 -6.08 8.42
CA GLN A 63 -4.63 -5.90 7.00
C GLN A 63 -5.77 -6.36 6.08
N VAL A 64 -6.39 -7.49 6.38
CA VAL A 64 -7.55 -8.00 5.61
C VAL A 64 -8.72 -7.02 5.67
N LEU A 65 -9.05 -6.51 6.87
CA LEU A 65 -10.13 -5.55 7.05
C LEU A 65 -9.87 -4.22 6.32
N VAL A 66 -8.63 -3.73 6.37
CA VAL A 66 -8.22 -2.50 5.64
C VAL A 66 -8.38 -2.69 4.12
N ILE A 67 -7.98 -3.83 3.56
CA ILE A 67 -8.16 -4.13 2.14
C ILE A 67 -9.65 -4.09 1.76
N ILE A 68 -10.51 -4.72 2.57
CA ILE A 68 -11.97 -4.74 2.33
C ILE A 68 -12.54 -3.33 2.38
N VAL A 69 -12.18 -2.54 3.38
CA VAL A 69 -12.63 -1.15 3.52
C VAL A 69 -12.20 -0.31 2.34
N ILE A 70 -10.92 -0.37 1.95
CA ILE A 70 -10.41 0.35 0.77
C ILE A 70 -11.19 -0.07 -0.47
N ALA A 71 -11.40 -1.37 -0.70
CA ALA A 71 -12.12 -1.87 -1.87
C ALA A 71 -13.55 -1.31 -1.95
N ILE A 72 -14.29 -1.33 -0.83
CA ILE A 72 -15.67 -0.83 -0.78
C ILE A 72 -15.73 0.69 -1.02
N PHE A 73 -14.90 1.47 -0.32
CA PHE A 73 -14.93 2.92 -0.48
C PHE A 73 -14.43 3.39 -1.84
N MET A 74 -13.46 2.68 -2.44
CA MET A 74 -12.97 3.00 -3.79
C MET A 74 -13.96 2.58 -4.88
N ASP A 75 -14.73 1.48 -4.70
CA ASP A 75 -15.86 1.16 -5.58
C ASP A 75 -16.95 2.26 -5.54
N LEU A 76 -17.20 2.85 -4.37
CA LEU A 76 -18.13 3.98 -4.24
C LEU A 76 -17.60 5.27 -4.89
N TYR A 77 -16.28 5.49 -4.87
CA TYR A 77 -15.63 6.68 -5.38
C TYR A 77 -15.42 6.65 -6.91
N PHE A 78 -15.02 5.49 -7.45
CA PHE A 78 -14.64 5.29 -8.85
C PHE A 78 -15.67 4.47 -9.62
N LYS A 79 -15.71 4.62 -10.95
CA LYS A 79 -16.54 3.82 -11.88
C LYS A 79 -15.88 2.47 -12.15
N ILE A 80 -15.77 1.63 -11.14
CA ILE A 80 -15.16 0.30 -11.24
C ILE A 80 -16.06 -0.75 -10.60
N HIS A 81 -15.92 -2.01 -11.03
CA HIS A 81 -16.60 -3.12 -10.38
C HIS A 81 -15.84 -3.53 -9.12
N LEU A 82 -16.56 -3.99 -8.10
CA LEU A 82 -15.99 -4.41 -6.81
C LEU A 82 -14.81 -5.39 -6.96
N LYS A 83 -14.89 -6.33 -7.91
CA LYS A 83 -13.78 -7.27 -8.19
C LYS A 83 -12.48 -6.52 -8.56
N LYS A 84 -12.57 -5.54 -9.45
CA LYS A 84 -11.44 -4.70 -9.84
C LYS A 84 -10.94 -3.85 -8.67
N ALA A 85 -11.86 -3.32 -7.86
CA ALA A 85 -11.52 -2.57 -6.64
C ALA A 85 -10.74 -3.42 -5.63
N ILE A 86 -11.14 -4.68 -5.40
CA ILE A 86 -10.42 -5.62 -4.51
C ILE A 86 -9.00 -5.85 -5.01
N ILE A 87 -8.81 -6.11 -6.29
CA ILE A 87 -7.48 -6.38 -6.87
C ILE A 87 -6.57 -5.15 -6.75
N LEU A 88 -7.08 -3.95 -7.08
CA LEU A 88 -6.33 -2.71 -6.92
C LEU A 88 -6.00 -2.41 -5.46
N SER A 89 -6.91 -2.72 -4.53
CA SER A 89 -6.66 -2.60 -3.09
C SER A 89 -5.57 -3.55 -2.62
N LEU A 90 -5.55 -4.79 -3.11
CA LEU A 90 -4.49 -5.75 -2.82
C LEU A 90 -3.13 -5.29 -3.37
N LEU A 91 -3.08 -4.79 -4.60
CA LEU A 91 -1.86 -4.24 -5.19
C LEU A 91 -1.33 -3.04 -4.40
N PHE A 92 -2.21 -2.12 -4.04
CA PHE A 92 -1.84 -0.97 -3.22
C PHE A 92 -1.34 -1.40 -1.84
N GLN A 93 -2.01 -2.36 -1.21
CA GLN A 93 -1.63 -2.87 0.10
C GLN A 93 -0.28 -3.61 0.06
N ALA A 94 -0.01 -4.38 -0.99
CA ALA A 94 1.29 -5.02 -1.19
C ALA A 94 2.41 -3.97 -1.32
N LEU A 95 2.16 -2.89 -2.06
CA LEU A 95 3.09 -1.77 -2.20
C LEU A 95 3.33 -1.07 -0.86
N LEU A 96 2.25 -0.75 -0.13
CA LEU A 96 2.32 -0.11 1.18
C LEU A 96 3.13 -0.94 2.18
N LEU A 97 2.81 -2.24 2.31
CA LEU A 97 3.53 -3.14 3.22
C LEU A 97 5.02 -3.27 2.85
N SER A 98 5.35 -3.25 1.56
CA SER A 98 6.75 -3.29 1.13
C SER A 98 7.51 -2.03 1.54
N VAL A 99 6.88 -0.87 1.45
CA VAL A 99 7.46 0.41 1.91
C VAL A 99 7.56 0.44 3.44
N ASP A 100 6.54 -0.04 4.15
CA ASP A 100 6.54 -0.12 5.61
C ASP A 100 7.65 -1.05 6.11
N TYR A 101 7.86 -2.18 5.44
CA TYR A 101 8.96 -3.09 5.75
C TYR A 101 10.34 -2.45 5.51
N PHE A 102 10.49 -1.74 4.39
CA PHE A 102 11.72 -1.00 4.09
C PHE A 102 12.01 0.06 5.16
N THR A 103 11.01 0.81 5.59
CA THR A 103 11.17 1.81 6.66
C THR A 103 11.48 1.18 8.01
N LEU A 104 10.88 0.04 8.34
CA LEU A 104 11.22 -0.72 9.55
C LEU A 104 12.69 -1.15 9.53
N TRP A 105 13.14 -1.75 8.43
CA TRP A 105 14.54 -2.16 8.26
C TRP A 105 15.51 -0.98 8.37
N LEU A 106 15.17 0.16 7.75
CA LEU A 106 15.99 1.36 7.81
C LEU A 106 16.12 1.88 9.25
N ASN A 107 15.00 1.88 10.00
CA ASN A 107 15.01 2.22 11.42
C ASN A 107 15.94 1.30 12.22
N VAL A 108 15.82 -0.01 12.07
CA VAL A 108 16.64 -0.99 12.79
C VAL A 108 18.12 -0.84 12.42
N SER A 109 18.43 -0.66 11.12
CA SER A 109 19.81 -0.47 10.65
C SER A 109 20.47 0.79 11.17
N LEU A 110 19.72 1.89 11.33
CA LEU A 110 20.29 3.16 11.79
C LEU A 110 20.39 3.25 13.31
N PHE A 111 19.47 2.63 14.06
CA PHE A 111 19.39 2.76 15.52
C PHE A 111 19.81 1.50 16.28
N HIS A 112 20.30 0.47 15.58
CA HIS A 112 20.85 -0.80 16.11
C HIS A 112 19.91 -1.64 16.99
N SER A 113 18.80 -1.11 17.47
CA SER A 113 17.77 -1.91 18.14
C SER A 113 16.40 -1.20 18.17
N VAL A 114 15.33 -1.99 18.09
CA VAL A 114 13.94 -1.50 18.25
C VAL A 114 13.72 -0.93 19.67
N ALA A 115 14.46 -1.43 20.66
CA ALA A 115 14.39 -0.97 22.06
C ALA A 115 14.98 0.43 22.24
N GLU A 116 16.01 0.81 21.48
CA GLU A 116 16.60 2.14 21.51
C GLU A 116 15.73 3.18 20.79
N ILE A 117 15.02 2.78 19.75
CA ILE A 117 14.05 3.63 19.06
C ILE A 117 12.96 4.12 20.03
N ASN A 118 12.49 3.25 20.91
CA ASN A 118 11.44 3.58 21.88
C ASN A 118 11.91 4.50 23.01
N LYS A 119 13.21 4.53 23.33
CA LYS A 119 13.73 5.27 24.48
C LYS A 119 14.35 6.64 24.16
N SER A 120 14.98 6.82 23.02
CA SER A 120 15.84 8.00 22.82
C SER A 120 15.51 8.92 21.64
N HIS A 121 14.80 8.47 20.62
CA HIS A 121 14.66 9.24 19.39
C HIS A 121 13.27 9.17 18.75
N PHE A 122 12.26 9.69 19.48
CA PHE A 122 10.92 9.95 18.93
C PHE A 122 11.00 10.67 17.55
N TRP A 123 11.89 11.64 17.39
CA TRP A 123 12.07 12.39 16.14
C TRP A 123 12.70 11.53 15.02
N GLY A 124 13.67 10.70 15.32
CA GLY A 124 14.35 9.87 14.31
C GLY A 124 13.42 8.83 13.69
N GLY A 125 12.71 8.06 14.48
CA GLY A 125 11.74 7.08 14.01
C GLY A 125 10.58 7.73 13.23
N SER A 126 10.13 8.90 13.67
CA SER A 126 9.10 9.67 12.98
C SER A 126 9.56 10.16 11.61
N LEU A 127 10.79 10.66 11.49
CA LEU A 127 11.35 11.14 10.21
C LEU A 127 11.47 10.01 9.20
N ILE A 128 11.92 8.82 9.61
CA ILE A 128 12.05 7.66 8.70
C ILE A 128 10.68 7.19 8.23
N THR A 129 9.67 7.17 9.10
CA THR A 129 8.29 6.83 8.73
C THR A 129 7.72 7.85 7.72
N VAL A 130 7.98 9.14 7.91
CA VAL A 130 7.59 10.18 6.95
C VAL A 130 8.33 9.98 5.62
N LEU A 131 9.63 9.67 5.64
CA LEU A 131 10.40 9.39 4.44
C LEU A 131 9.82 8.21 3.64
N GLY A 132 9.43 7.13 4.31
CA GLY A 132 8.78 5.99 3.67
C GLY A 132 7.47 6.39 2.98
N ASN A 133 6.65 7.19 3.62
CA ASN A 133 5.42 7.68 3.01
C ASN A 133 5.68 8.64 1.82
N ILE A 134 6.78 9.42 1.85
CA ILE A 134 7.22 10.22 0.70
C ILE A 134 7.64 9.29 -0.45
N ILE A 135 8.38 8.22 -0.17
CA ILE A 135 8.77 7.22 -1.17
C ILE A 135 7.52 6.58 -1.78
N LEU A 136 6.55 6.16 -0.96
CA LEU A 136 5.27 5.64 -1.42
C LEU A 136 4.57 6.62 -2.37
N PHE A 137 4.49 7.89 -1.98
CA PHE A 137 3.88 8.94 -2.80
C PHE A 137 4.59 9.10 -4.15
N LEU A 138 5.92 9.12 -4.17
CA LEU A 138 6.71 9.22 -5.41
C LEU A 138 6.49 8.00 -6.31
N VAL A 139 6.47 6.78 -5.76
CA VAL A 139 6.20 5.56 -6.52
C VAL A 139 4.80 5.60 -7.14
N VAL A 140 3.80 6.01 -6.37
CA VAL A 140 2.42 6.15 -6.87
C VAL A 140 2.31 7.21 -7.97
N LEU A 141 3.01 8.34 -7.86
CA LEU A 141 3.08 9.35 -8.92
C LEU A 141 3.76 8.82 -10.20
N LEU A 142 4.82 8.03 -10.06
CA LEU A 142 5.48 7.39 -11.21
C LEU A 142 4.54 6.41 -11.92
N ILE A 143 3.79 5.60 -11.15
CA ILE A 143 2.75 4.71 -11.68
C ILE A 143 1.70 5.52 -12.46
N ARG A 144 1.19 6.59 -11.86
CA ARG A 144 0.21 7.46 -12.49
C ARG A 144 0.74 8.08 -13.79
N LYS A 145 1.98 8.54 -13.82
CA LYS A 145 2.60 9.14 -15.02
C LYS A 145 2.76 8.14 -16.16
N LYS A 146 3.07 6.87 -15.85
CA LYS A 146 3.26 5.83 -16.87
C LYS A 146 1.95 5.22 -17.37
N ILE A 147 0.95 5.07 -16.51
CA ILE A 147 -0.27 4.32 -16.78
C ILE A 147 -1.45 5.23 -17.07
N GLY A 148 -1.50 6.42 -16.47
CA GLY A 148 -2.64 7.35 -16.50
C GLY A 148 -2.98 7.98 -17.86
N GLY A 149 -2.38 7.52 -18.96
CA GLY A 149 -2.70 7.97 -20.32
C GLY A 149 -3.36 6.90 -21.20
N GLU A 150 -3.39 5.64 -20.76
CA GLU A 150 -3.97 4.54 -21.52
C GLU A 150 -5.30 4.12 -20.89
N SER A 151 -6.33 4.16 -21.72
CA SER A 151 -7.74 3.97 -21.41
C SER A 151 -8.04 2.79 -20.48
N SER A 152 -9.01 2.97 -19.61
CA SER A 152 -9.48 2.07 -18.56
C SER A 152 -10.02 0.70 -19.05
N ASP A 153 -10.13 0.47 -20.36
CA ASP A 153 -10.67 -0.77 -20.95
C ASP A 153 -9.62 -1.87 -21.17
N VAL A 154 -8.36 -1.58 -20.88
CA VAL A 154 -7.20 -2.40 -21.24
C VAL A 154 -7.16 -3.76 -20.53
N LEU A 155 -7.85 -3.96 -19.42
CA LEU A 155 -7.84 -5.23 -18.69
C LEU A 155 -9.19 -5.94 -18.75
N ARG A 156 -9.29 -6.95 -19.62
CA ARG A 156 -10.44 -7.84 -19.70
C ARG A 156 -10.63 -8.59 -18.37
N SER A 157 -11.86 -8.81 -17.93
CA SER A 157 -12.21 -9.30 -16.60
C SER A 157 -11.56 -10.65 -16.21
N THR A 158 -11.11 -11.46 -17.18
CA THR A 158 -10.53 -12.78 -16.94
C THR A 158 -9.04 -12.72 -16.58
N ASP A 159 -8.32 -11.72 -17.07
CA ASP A 159 -6.88 -11.62 -16.84
C ASP A 159 -6.56 -11.08 -15.43
N TRP A 160 -7.45 -10.28 -14.85
CA TRP A 160 -7.33 -9.78 -13.49
C TRP A 160 -7.23 -10.89 -12.43
N LEU A 161 -7.91 -12.00 -12.63
CA LEU A 161 -7.87 -13.13 -11.69
C LEU A 161 -6.47 -13.77 -11.61
N ARG A 162 -5.74 -13.80 -12.71
CA ARG A 162 -4.37 -14.33 -12.75
C ARG A 162 -3.39 -13.44 -11.99
N PHE A 163 -3.66 -12.13 -11.92
CA PHE A 163 -2.79 -11.17 -11.25
C PHE A 163 -2.99 -11.08 -9.74
N ILE A 164 -4.11 -11.54 -9.21
CA ILE A 164 -4.41 -11.50 -7.77
C ILE A 164 -3.40 -12.32 -6.95
N PHE A 165 -2.84 -13.38 -7.53
CA PHE A 165 -1.89 -14.24 -6.83
C PHE A 165 -0.59 -13.54 -6.46
N PHE A 166 -0.07 -12.64 -7.30
CA PHE A 166 1.19 -11.95 -7.03
C PHE A 166 1.12 -11.01 -5.82
N PRO A 167 0.16 -10.07 -5.73
CA PRO A 167 0.04 -9.21 -4.56
C PRO A 167 -0.34 -10.00 -3.30
N LEU A 168 -1.18 -11.04 -3.40
CA LEU A 168 -1.48 -11.92 -2.28
C LEU A 168 -0.21 -12.61 -1.75
N PHE A 169 0.57 -13.23 -2.64
CA PHE A 169 1.82 -13.88 -2.25
C PHE A 169 2.79 -12.89 -1.59
N THR A 170 2.91 -11.67 -2.14
CA THR A 170 3.74 -10.62 -1.55
C THR A 170 3.26 -10.22 -0.16
N ILE A 171 1.95 -10.03 0.03
CA ILE A 171 1.37 -9.69 1.32
C ILE A 171 1.69 -10.79 2.35
N PHE A 172 1.44 -12.05 2.01
CA PHE A 172 1.75 -13.18 2.91
C PHE A 172 3.24 -13.26 3.24
N THR A 173 4.11 -13.09 2.25
CA THR A 173 5.56 -13.16 2.46
C THR A 173 6.05 -12.01 3.32
N VAL A 174 5.60 -10.77 3.06
CA VAL A 174 6.01 -9.61 3.86
C VAL A 174 5.49 -9.73 5.30
N ILE A 175 4.27 -10.21 5.50
CA ILE A 175 3.73 -10.48 6.83
C ILE A 175 4.58 -11.54 7.56
N ALA A 176 4.92 -12.64 6.89
CA ALA A 176 5.78 -13.68 7.46
C ALA A 176 7.17 -13.13 7.82
N LEU A 177 7.74 -12.28 6.97
CA LEU A 177 9.01 -11.60 7.23
C LEU A 177 8.92 -10.65 8.44
N MET A 178 7.84 -9.89 8.57
CA MET A 178 7.62 -8.99 9.71
C MET A 178 7.51 -9.75 11.04
N ILE A 179 6.80 -10.89 11.03
CA ILE A 179 6.65 -11.74 12.22
C ILE A 179 8.00 -12.36 12.61
N THR A 180 8.76 -12.83 11.63
CA THR A 180 10.07 -13.48 11.88
C THR A 180 11.15 -12.49 12.24
N SER A 181 11.18 -11.28 11.70
CA SER A 181 12.18 -10.26 12.01
C SER A 181 12.11 -9.80 13.48
N GLY A 182 10.92 -9.79 14.08
CA GLY A 182 10.75 -9.50 15.51
C GLY A 182 11.41 -10.51 16.46
N SER A 183 11.79 -11.69 15.95
CA SER A 183 12.36 -12.81 16.75
C SER A 183 13.86 -13.02 16.51
N ILE A 184 14.52 -12.23 15.65
CA ILE A 184 15.89 -12.51 15.19
C ILE A 184 16.85 -11.44 15.67
N GLU A 185 17.81 -11.82 16.49
CA GLU A 185 18.95 -10.98 16.96
C GLU A 185 20.06 -10.79 15.90
N ASN A 186 19.94 -11.33 14.68
CA ASN A 186 21.06 -11.41 13.75
C ASN A 186 20.86 -10.50 12.52
N GLN A 187 21.55 -9.36 12.50
CA GLN A 187 21.49 -8.31 11.48
C GLN A 187 21.76 -8.80 10.03
N LYS A 188 22.56 -9.89 9.87
CA LYS A 188 22.79 -10.47 8.54
C LYS A 188 21.54 -11.11 7.95
N LYS A 189 20.66 -11.69 8.77
CA LYS A 189 19.40 -12.30 8.34
C LYS A 189 18.36 -11.22 7.97
N GLU A 190 18.36 -10.11 8.67
CA GLU A 190 17.48 -8.96 8.38
C GLU A 190 17.77 -8.36 6.98
N ASN A 191 19.06 -8.26 6.61
CA ASN A 191 19.44 -7.78 5.27
C ASN A 191 18.96 -8.72 4.15
N VAL A 192 18.99 -10.04 4.37
CA VAL A 192 18.46 -11.02 3.40
C VAL A 192 16.94 -10.86 3.26
N PHE A 193 16.24 -10.68 4.36
CA PHE A 193 14.78 -10.47 4.35
C PHE A 193 14.38 -9.18 3.63
N LEU A 194 15.17 -8.11 3.81
CA LEU A 194 14.96 -6.88 3.04
C LEU A 194 15.09 -7.10 1.55
N VAL A 195 16.17 -7.78 1.12
CA VAL A 195 16.38 -8.07 -0.31
C VAL A 195 15.19 -8.86 -0.86
N ILE A 196 14.69 -9.85 -0.13
CA ILE A 196 13.51 -10.63 -0.53
C ILE A 196 12.29 -9.73 -0.65
N ALA A 197 12.01 -8.86 0.33
CA ALA A 197 10.86 -7.94 0.29
C ALA A 197 10.93 -6.96 -0.88
N LEU A 198 12.11 -6.39 -1.15
CA LEU A 198 12.34 -5.49 -2.28
C LEU A 198 12.23 -6.20 -3.63
N CYS A 199 12.74 -7.43 -3.74
CA CYS A 199 12.59 -8.24 -4.95
C CYS A 199 11.10 -8.55 -5.22
N LEU A 200 10.32 -8.91 -4.19
CA LEU A 200 8.89 -9.16 -4.32
C LEU A 200 8.12 -7.90 -4.73
N ALA A 201 8.44 -6.75 -4.14
CA ALA A 201 7.84 -5.47 -4.52
C ALA A 201 8.19 -5.13 -5.98
N GLY A 202 9.45 -5.27 -6.37
CA GLY A 202 9.90 -5.08 -7.74
C GLY A 202 9.21 -6.01 -8.73
N MET A 203 9.10 -7.30 -8.40
CA MET A 203 8.37 -8.28 -9.22
C MET A 203 6.89 -7.89 -9.41
N ASN A 204 6.20 -7.45 -8.37
CA ASN A 204 4.82 -6.99 -8.51
C ASN A 204 4.69 -5.83 -9.49
N ILE A 205 5.60 -4.85 -9.42
CA ILE A 205 5.61 -3.70 -10.33
C ILE A 205 5.89 -4.16 -11.77
N VAL A 206 6.90 -5.04 -11.96
CA VAL A 206 7.29 -5.54 -13.28
C VAL A 206 6.17 -6.39 -13.90
N VAL A 207 5.63 -7.34 -13.15
CA VAL A 207 4.52 -8.19 -13.62
C VAL A 207 3.32 -7.33 -13.99
N PHE A 208 2.98 -6.37 -13.14
CA PHE A 208 1.89 -5.44 -13.42
C PHE A 208 2.15 -4.61 -14.69
N TYR A 209 3.37 -4.11 -14.87
CA TYR A 209 3.77 -3.36 -16.07
C TYR A 209 3.73 -4.22 -17.35
N ILE A 210 4.26 -5.45 -17.30
CA ILE A 210 4.22 -6.41 -18.41
C ILE A 210 2.76 -6.70 -18.79
N CYS A 211 1.88 -6.87 -17.82
CA CYS A 211 0.48 -7.14 -18.08
C CYS A 211 -0.22 -5.99 -18.77
N LEU A 212 0.09 -4.76 -18.40
CA LEU A 212 -0.41 -3.57 -19.08
C LEU A 212 0.08 -3.50 -20.54
N LEU A 213 1.34 -3.82 -20.80
CA LEU A 213 1.89 -3.82 -22.16
C LEU A 213 1.26 -4.89 -23.06
N TYR A 214 1.00 -6.10 -22.52
CA TYR A 214 0.41 -7.21 -23.32
C TYR A 214 -1.09 -7.06 -23.53
N THR A 215 -1.78 -6.25 -22.72
CA THR A 215 -3.22 -5.99 -22.88
C THR A 215 -3.52 -4.72 -23.69
N SER A 216 -2.50 -3.94 -24.04
CA SER A 216 -2.62 -2.83 -24.98
C SER A 216 -2.97 -3.38 -26.37
N PRO A 217 -4.08 -2.93 -27.01
CA PRO A 217 -4.40 -3.37 -28.36
C PRO A 217 -3.25 -3.03 -29.30
N SER A 218 -2.83 -4.02 -30.08
CA SER A 218 -1.80 -3.83 -31.09
C SER A 218 -2.24 -2.71 -32.05
N PRO A 219 -1.38 -1.76 -32.39
CA PRO A 219 -1.74 -0.67 -33.36
C PRO A 219 -1.98 -1.16 -34.80
N ARG A 220 -2.22 -2.45 -35.00
CA ARG A 220 -2.38 -3.10 -36.31
C ARG A 220 -3.72 -3.76 -36.57
N ASP A 221 -4.72 -3.57 -35.71
CA ASP A 221 -6.08 -4.06 -35.97
C ASP A 221 -7.05 -2.92 -36.26
#